data_c619fc862167c4f05aa3f26918e4179f
#
_entry.id   c619fc862167c4f05aa3f26918e4179f
#
_cell.length_a   1.000
_cell.length_b   1.000
_cell.length_c   1.000
_cell.angle_alpha   90.00
_cell.angle_beta   90.00
_cell.angle_gamma   90.00
#
_symmetry.space_group_name_H-M   'P 1'
#
loop_
_entity.id
_entity.type
_entity.pdbx_description
1 polymer ?
#
loop_
_entity_poly.entity_id
_entity_poly.type
_entity_poly.pdbx_seq_one_letter_code
_entity_poly.pdbx_strand_id
1 'polypeptide(L)'
;VMVAMERVRWMNGVPLGSRHIWVNLPDFTAKVIDDGKVTFETVTVVGMNQKDRRSPEFSDQMEFMVINPTWNVPRSITVKEYLPMLQKNPNAARHLRIVDRNGRQIDRTQVDFTQFTERNFPFSMSQAPSDDNALGLVKFMFPNQWNIYLHDTPSKPLFEKEVRAFSH
;
A
#
# COMPACT_ATOMS: atom_id res chain seq x y z
N VAL A 1 1.46 -18.81 -24.24
CA VAL A 1 2.15 -17.88 -25.17
C VAL A 1 1.15 -16.93 -25.84
N MET A 2 0.14 -17.39 -26.60
CA MET A 2 -0.82 -16.51 -27.33
C MET A 2 -1.53 -15.48 -26.44
N VAL A 3 -2.01 -15.87 -25.24
CA VAL A 3 -2.65 -14.95 -24.29
C VAL A 3 -1.67 -13.88 -23.80
N ALA A 4 -0.41 -14.25 -23.54
CA ALA A 4 0.61 -13.28 -23.14
C ALA A 4 0.94 -12.32 -24.27
N MET A 5 1.06 -12.80 -25.51
CA MET A 5 1.26 -11.95 -26.68
C MET A 5 0.11 -10.96 -26.90
N GLU A 6 -1.15 -11.42 -26.72
CA GLU A 6 -2.31 -10.55 -26.85
C GLU A 6 -2.35 -9.46 -25.77
N ARG A 7 -2.02 -9.78 -24.53
CA ARG A 7 -1.89 -8.79 -23.44
C ARG A 7 -0.82 -7.74 -23.74
N VAL A 8 0.34 -8.14 -24.24
CA VAL A 8 1.40 -7.21 -24.64
C VAL A 8 0.95 -6.29 -25.80
N ARG A 9 0.14 -6.80 -26.73
CA ARG A 9 -0.43 -5.96 -27.80
C ARG A 9 -1.30 -4.82 -27.26
N TRP A 10 -2.07 -5.04 -26.21
CA TRP A 10 -2.90 -3.98 -25.60
C TRP A 10 -2.06 -2.86 -24.99
N MET A 11 -0.83 -3.15 -24.60
CA MET A 11 0.09 -2.17 -24.04
C MET A 11 0.82 -1.33 -25.10
N ASN A 12 0.88 -1.80 -26.36
CA ASN A 12 1.60 -1.11 -27.44
C ASN A 12 1.04 0.28 -27.78
N GLY A 13 -0.17 0.62 -27.35
CA GLY A 13 -0.78 1.94 -27.53
C GLY A 13 -0.57 2.91 -26.37
N VAL A 14 0.05 2.48 -25.27
CA VAL A 14 0.29 3.31 -24.08
C VAL A 14 1.64 4.01 -24.22
N PRO A 15 1.69 5.35 -24.34
CA PRO A 15 2.96 6.07 -24.38
C PRO A 15 3.62 6.02 -23.00
N LEU A 16 4.66 5.21 -22.85
CA LEU A 16 5.39 5.04 -21.59
C LEU A 16 6.41 6.16 -21.33
N GLY A 17 6.67 7.02 -22.32
CA GLY A 17 7.70 8.05 -22.23
C GLY A 17 9.13 7.49 -22.32
N SER A 18 10.11 8.38 -22.31
CA SER A 18 11.54 8.03 -22.33
C SER A 18 12.00 7.41 -21.00
N ARG A 19 11.35 7.77 -19.90
CA ARG A 19 11.59 7.21 -18.55
C ARG A 19 10.29 6.67 -17.97
N HIS A 20 10.32 5.40 -17.55
CA HIS A 20 9.19 4.79 -16.83
C HIS A 20 9.66 3.72 -15.86
N ILE A 21 8.78 3.38 -14.92
CA ILE A 21 8.98 2.27 -13.99
C ILE A 21 8.05 1.14 -14.43
N TRP A 22 8.65 -0.01 -14.70
CA TRP A 22 7.94 -1.24 -15.04
C TRP A 22 7.91 -2.17 -13.84
N VAL A 23 6.73 -2.44 -13.28
CA VAL A 23 6.54 -3.40 -12.19
C VAL A 23 5.99 -4.69 -12.75
N ASN A 24 6.76 -5.77 -12.67
CA ASN A 24 6.34 -7.11 -13.08
C ASN A 24 5.79 -7.87 -11.87
N LEU A 25 4.47 -7.87 -11.70
CA LEU A 25 3.82 -8.46 -10.54
C LEU A 25 4.11 -9.98 -10.39
N PRO A 26 4.02 -10.82 -11.46
CA PRO A 26 4.34 -12.24 -11.37
C PRO A 26 5.78 -12.57 -10.98
N ASP A 27 6.70 -11.69 -11.32
CA ASP A 27 8.15 -11.86 -11.09
C ASP A 27 8.63 -11.11 -9.83
N PHE A 28 7.75 -10.31 -9.23
CA PHE A 28 8.06 -9.49 -8.04
C PHE A 28 9.28 -8.58 -8.25
N THR A 29 9.37 -7.94 -9.42
CA THR A 29 10.46 -7.03 -9.76
C THR A 29 9.93 -5.66 -10.20
N ALA A 30 10.74 -4.62 -10.00
CA ALA A 30 10.54 -3.30 -10.57
C ALA A 30 11.80 -2.85 -11.29
N LYS A 31 11.64 -2.28 -12.48
CA LYS A 31 12.72 -1.79 -13.32
C LYS A 31 12.48 -0.33 -13.67
N VAL A 32 13.51 0.50 -13.53
CA VAL A 32 13.53 1.83 -14.14
C VAL A 32 14.12 1.68 -15.53
N ILE A 33 13.40 2.16 -16.52
CA ILE A 33 13.78 2.09 -17.92
C ILE A 33 13.94 3.52 -18.45
N ASP A 34 15.12 3.83 -18.95
CA ASP A 34 15.49 5.10 -19.58
C ASP A 34 15.84 4.86 -21.04
N ASP A 35 15.15 5.49 -21.96
CA ASP A 35 15.36 5.36 -23.41
C ASP A 35 15.48 3.89 -23.86
N GLY A 36 14.60 3.03 -23.33
CA GLY A 36 14.54 1.60 -23.63
C GLY A 36 15.62 0.73 -22.95
N LYS A 37 16.45 1.32 -22.07
CA LYS A 37 17.48 0.61 -21.32
C LYS A 37 17.12 0.51 -19.84
N VAL A 38 17.28 -0.67 -19.23
CA VAL A 38 17.13 -0.84 -17.79
C VAL A 38 18.31 -0.16 -17.10
N THR A 39 18.04 0.88 -16.32
CA THR A 39 19.05 1.66 -15.57
C THR A 39 19.05 1.31 -14.08
N PHE A 40 17.95 0.76 -13.57
CA PHE A 40 17.85 0.26 -12.20
C PHE A 40 16.86 -0.90 -12.15
N GLU A 41 17.16 -1.89 -11.31
CA GLU A 41 16.27 -3.03 -11.05
C GLU A 41 16.27 -3.36 -9.56
N THR A 42 15.10 -3.72 -9.03
CA THR A 42 14.93 -4.14 -7.64
C THR A 42 13.82 -5.16 -7.51
N VAL A 43 13.78 -5.86 -6.39
CA VAL A 43 12.67 -6.74 -6.02
C VAL A 43 11.55 -5.95 -5.35
N THR A 44 10.31 -6.44 -5.46
CA THR A 44 9.13 -5.81 -4.87
C THR A 44 8.32 -6.81 -4.04
N VAL A 45 7.59 -6.28 -3.07
CA VAL A 45 6.48 -6.97 -2.40
C VAL A 45 5.19 -6.44 -3.01
N VAL A 46 4.34 -7.33 -3.47
CA VAL A 46 3.08 -7.01 -4.16
C VAL A 46 1.87 -7.47 -3.34
N GLY A 47 0.67 -7.12 -3.78
CA GLY A 47 -0.58 -7.53 -3.14
C GLY A 47 -0.73 -9.05 -3.03
N MET A 48 -1.37 -9.51 -1.96
CA MET A 48 -1.66 -10.93 -1.72
C MET A 48 -2.47 -11.51 -2.87
N ASN A 49 -2.26 -12.79 -3.16
CA ASN A 49 -3.01 -13.51 -4.19
C ASN A 49 -4.44 -13.87 -3.70
N GLN A 50 -5.16 -12.88 -3.19
CA GLN A 50 -6.55 -12.96 -2.77
C GLN A 50 -7.38 -11.95 -3.58
N LYS A 51 -8.64 -12.28 -3.84
CA LYS A 51 -9.50 -11.52 -4.77
C LYS A 51 -9.55 -10.00 -4.48
N ASP A 52 -9.59 -9.61 -3.22
CA ASP A 52 -9.74 -8.21 -2.76
C ASP A 52 -8.40 -7.55 -2.36
N ARG A 53 -7.27 -8.25 -2.51
CA ARG A 53 -5.92 -7.79 -2.12
C ARG A 53 -4.89 -7.91 -3.24
N ARG A 54 -5.30 -8.41 -4.41
CA ARG A 54 -4.40 -8.54 -5.56
C ARG A 54 -4.13 -7.16 -6.15
N SER A 55 -2.85 -6.86 -6.40
CA SER A 55 -2.47 -5.68 -7.16
C SER A 55 -3.06 -5.75 -8.57
N PRO A 56 -3.83 -4.74 -9.02
CA PRO A 56 -4.33 -4.68 -10.38
C PRO A 56 -3.23 -4.33 -11.38
N GLU A 57 -3.47 -4.64 -12.64
CA GLU A 57 -2.65 -4.16 -13.76
C GLU A 57 -3.17 -2.79 -14.19
N PHE A 58 -2.33 -1.76 -14.17
CA PHE A 58 -2.65 -0.40 -14.59
C PHE A 58 -1.39 0.40 -14.90
N SER A 59 -1.55 1.53 -15.55
CA SER A 59 -0.51 2.53 -15.75
C SER A 59 -0.96 3.86 -15.18
N ASP A 60 -0.03 4.61 -14.62
CA ASP A 60 -0.29 5.94 -14.09
C ASP A 60 0.97 6.79 -14.17
N GLN A 61 0.82 8.10 -13.99
CA GLN A 61 1.94 9.04 -13.99
C GLN A 61 2.36 9.35 -12.56
N MET A 62 3.66 9.16 -12.27
CA MET A 62 4.23 9.57 -11.00
C MET A 62 4.33 11.10 -10.95
N GLU A 63 3.73 11.72 -9.95
CA GLU A 63 3.64 13.17 -9.81
C GLU A 63 4.68 13.72 -8.84
N PHE A 64 4.82 13.09 -7.66
CA PHE A 64 5.75 13.56 -6.62
C PHE A 64 6.12 12.43 -5.64
N MET A 65 7.12 12.71 -4.79
CA MET A 65 7.50 11.85 -3.66
C MET A 65 7.14 12.52 -2.34
N VAL A 66 6.81 11.69 -1.36
CA VAL A 66 6.66 12.10 0.04
C VAL A 66 7.76 11.44 0.85
N ILE A 67 8.60 12.25 1.49
CA ILE A 67 9.65 11.79 2.39
C ILE A 67 9.09 11.78 3.82
N ASN A 68 9.40 10.75 4.60
CA ASN A 68 8.85 10.52 5.94
C ASN A 68 7.31 10.61 5.96
N PRO A 69 6.60 9.75 5.21
CA PRO A 69 5.16 9.83 5.08
C PRO A 69 4.45 9.49 6.39
N THR A 70 3.33 10.16 6.63
CA THR A 70 2.31 9.65 7.55
C THR A 70 1.52 8.56 6.86
N TRP A 71 1.36 7.40 7.48
CA TRP A 71 0.46 6.37 6.98
C TRP A 71 -0.96 6.63 7.48
N ASN A 72 -1.84 7.06 6.60
CA ASN A 72 -3.27 7.05 6.85
C ASN A 72 -3.80 5.65 6.57
N VAL A 73 -4.27 4.96 7.60
CA VAL A 73 -4.70 3.57 7.48
C VAL A 73 -5.95 3.49 6.60
N PRO A 74 -5.94 2.73 5.51
CA PRO A 74 -7.12 2.55 4.67
C PRO A 74 -8.31 2.04 5.47
N ARG A 75 -9.52 2.50 5.10
CA ARG A 75 -10.75 2.11 5.80
C ARG A 75 -10.92 0.60 5.90
N SER A 76 -10.62 -0.12 4.83
CA SER A 76 -10.70 -1.59 4.80
C SER A 76 -9.82 -2.25 5.86
N ILE A 77 -8.58 -1.80 6.01
CA ILE A 77 -7.62 -2.30 7.02
C ILE A 77 -8.08 -1.88 8.42
N THR A 78 -8.52 -0.62 8.58
CA THR A 78 -9.01 -0.11 9.85
C THR A 78 -10.14 -0.99 10.41
N VAL A 79 -11.13 -1.34 9.60
CA VAL A 79 -12.32 -2.05 10.08
C VAL A 79 -12.20 -3.57 10.06
N LYS A 80 -11.42 -4.13 9.10
CA LYS A 80 -11.26 -5.60 9.00
C LYS A 80 -10.16 -6.15 9.90
N GLU A 81 -9.15 -5.35 10.22
CA GLU A 81 -7.97 -5.81 10.97
C GLU A 81 -7.88 -5.14 12.33
N TYR A 82 -7.84 -3.81 12.38
CA TYR A 82 -7.62 -3.09 13.64
C TYR A 82 -8.85 -3.04 14.54
N LEU A 83 -10.07 -2.87 14.01
CA LEU A 83 -11.28 -2.88 14.83
C LEU A 83 -11.45 -4.19 15.64
N PRO A 84 -11.31 -5.38 15.06
CA PRO A 84 -11.35 -6.63 15.84
C PRO A 84 -10.25 -6.74 16.92
N MET A 85 -9.08 -6.16 16.67
CA MET A 85 -8.00 -6.09 17.66
C MET A 85 -8.37 -5.16 18.82
N LEU A 86 -8.93 -3.98 18.53
CA LEU A 86 -9.37 -3.00 19.52
C LEU A 86 -10.56 -3.50 20.34
N GLN A 87 -11.46 -4.26 19.73
CA GLN A 87 -12.59 -4.92 20.44
C GLN A 87 -12.09 -5.92 21.49
N LYS A 88 -10.99 -6.63 21.21
CA LYS A 88 -10.38 -7.56 22.17
C LYS A 88 -9.53 -6.82 23.21
N ASN A 89 -8.82 -5.79 22.81
CA ASN A 89 -7.95 -5.00 23.66
C ASN A 89 -7.89 -3.54 23.15
N PRO A 90 -8.51 -2.58 23.83
CA PRO A 90 -8.46 -1.16 23.44
C PRO A 90 -7.06 -0.60 23.34
N ASN A 91 -6.09 -1.21 24.02
CA ASN A 91 -4.67 -0.85 23.96
C ASN A 91 -3.88 -1.54 22.84
N ALA A 92 -4.53 -2.33 21.98
CA ALA A 92 -3.87 -2.88 20.80
C ALA A 92 -3.44 -1.77 19.82
N ALA A 93 -2.45 -2.06 18.98
CA ALA A 93 -1.97 -1.13 17.94
C ALA A 93 -1.66 0.29 18.47
N ARG A 94 -0.90 0.40 19.57
CA ARG A 94 -0.55 1.68 20.21
C ARG A 94 0.24 2.63 19.33
N HIS A 95 0.93 2.11 18.32
CA HIS A 95 1.66 2.89 17.32
C HIS A 95 0.73 3.71 16.41
N LEU A 96 -0.58 3.40 16.41
CA LEU A 96 -1.56 4.13 15.63
C LEU A 96 -2.28 5.17 16.49
N ARG A 97 -2.35 6.38 15.96
CA ARG A 97 -3.22 7.44 16.45
C ARG A 97 -4.64 7.18 15.96
N ILE A 98 -5.62 7.30 16.86
CA ILE A 98 -7.04 7.18 16.53
C ILE A 98 -7.68 8.56 16.69
N VAL A 99 -8.40 9.02 15.68
CA VAL A 99 -9.04 10.35 15.69
C VAL A 99 -10.51 10.25 15.35
N ASP A 100 -11.29 11.20 15.91
CA ASP A 100 -12.70 11.36 15.57
C ASP A 100 -12.87 12.06 14.20
N ARG A 101 -14.12 12.31 13.79
CA ARG A 101 -14.45 12.98 12.52
C ARG A 101 -13.96 14.42 12.45
N ASN A 102 -13.65 15.04 13.60
CA ASN A 102 -13.12 16.40 13.68
C ASN A 102 -11.59 16.41 13.75
N GLY A 103 -10.92 15.26 13.62
CA GLY A 103 -9.49 15.13 13.69
C GLY A 103 -8.91 15.17 15.12
N ARG A 104 -9.76 15.15 16.16
CA ARG A 104 -9.32 15.15 17.56
C ARG A 104 -8.94 13.74 17.96
N GLN A 105 -7.78 13.60 18.59
CA GLN A 105 -7.35 12.31 19.12
C GLN A 105 -8.28 11.86 20.23
N ILE A 106 -8.74 10.61 20.17
CA ILE A 106 -9.58 9.99 21.19
C ILE A 106 -8.72 9.31 22.25
N ASP A 107 -9.23 9.29 23.48
CA ASP A 107 -8.73 8.38 24.51
C ASP A 107 -9.39 7.01 24.28
N ARG A 108 -8.58 6.07 23.77
CA ARG A 108 -9.05 4.73 23.43
C ARG A 108 -9.57 3.92 24.65
N THR A 109 -9.18 4.33 25.87
CA THR A 109 -9.65 3.68 27.12
C THR A 109 -11.06 4.10 27.51
N GLN A 110 -11.53 5.22 26.96
CA GLN A 110 -12.88 5.74 27.17
C GLN A 110 -13.90 5.30 26.10
N VAL A 111 -13.43 4.50 25.12
CA VAL A 111 -14.26 4.04 24.02
C VAL A 111 -14.49 2.54 24.13
N ASP A 112 -15.76 2.15 24.19
CA ASP A 112 -16.15 0.75 24.05
C ASP A 112 -16.22 0.37 22.55
N PHE A 113 -15.13 -0.22 22.04
CA PHE A 113 -15.03 -0.62 20.64
C PHE A 113 -15.96 -1.78 20.28
N THR A 114 -16.51 -2.52 21.25
CA THR A 114 -17.42 -3.64 20.98
C THR A 114 -18.77 -3.19 20.42
N GLN A 115 -19.12 -1.93 20.62
CA GLN A 115 -20.35 -1.32 20.08
C GLN A 115 -20.28 -1.03 18.56
N PHE A 116 -19.10 -1.11 17.94
CA PHE A 116 -18.92 -0.77 16.55
C PHE A 116 -18.82 -2.00 15.66
N THR A 117 -19.27 -1.81 14.43
CA THR A 117 -19.15 -2.76 13.33
C THR A 117 -18.34 -2.12 12.19
N GLU A 118 -17.97 -2.88 11.17
CA GLU A 118 -17.31 -2.35 9.99
C GLU A 118 -18.05 -1.15 9.35
N ARG A 119 -19.39 -1.17 9.42
CA ARG A 119 -20.24 -0.15 8.79
C ARG A 119 -20.28 1.17 9.56
N ASN A 120 -20.32 1.10 10.89
CA ASN A 120 -20.58 2.26 11.75
C ASN A 120 -19.37 2.76 12.53
N PHE A 121 -18.17 2.17 12.37
CA PHE A 121 -16.95 2.63 13.04
C PHE A 121 -16.61 4.06 12.61
N PRO A 122 -16.64 5.05 13.52
CA PRO A 122 -16.59 6.47 13.12
C PRO A 122 -15.18 7.05 13.06
N PHE A 123 -14.17 6.29 13.50
CA PHE A 123 -12.82 6.79 13.69
C PHE A 123 -11.93 6.52 12.48
N SER A 124 -10.92 7.37 12.31
CA SER A 124 -9.80 7.19 11.39
C SER A 124 -8.54 6.85 12.18
N MET A 125 -7.63 6.15 11.53
CA MET A 125 -6.36 5.74 12.14
C MET A 125 -5.19 6.22 11.30
N SER A 126 -4.10 6.62 11.95
CA SER A 126 -2.87 7.00 11.26
C SER A 126 -1.65 6.63 12.08
N GLN A 127 -0.52 6.43 11.39
CA GLN A 127 0.81 6.24 11.98
C GLN A 127 1.68 7.43 11.60
N ALA A 128 2.30 8.04 12.60
CA ALA A 128 3.26 9.12 12.37
C ALA A 128 4.51 8.63 11.63
N PRO A 129 5.27 9.53 10.99
CA PRO A 129 6.58 9.20 10.45
C PRO A 129 7.50 8.60 11.51
N SER A 130 8.12 7.48 11.18
CA SER A 130 9.10 6.78 12.03
C SER A 130 9.78 5.69 11.21
N ASP A 131 10.87 5.13 11.71
CA ASP A 131 11.55 3.99 11.07
C ASP A 131 10.67 2.74 11.00
N ASP A 132 9.68 2.63 11.90
CA ASP A 132 8.69 1.54 11.92
C ASP A 132 7.40 1.86 11.17
N ASN A 133 7.32 2.99 10.46
CA ASN A 133 6.13 3.35 9.70
C ASN A 133 5.89 2.33 8.59
N ALA A 134 4.64 1.90 8.43
CA ALA A 134 4.26 0.89 7.42
C ALA A 134 4.64 1.29 5.99
N LEU A 135 4.74 2.60 5.68
CA LEU A 135 5.17 3.12 4.38
C LEU A 135 6.69 3.36 4.29
N GLY A 136 7.45 3.02 5.36
CA GLY A 136 8.88 3.29 5.43
C GLY A 136 9.21 4.79 5.31
N LEU A 137 10.34 5.10 4.71
CA LEU A 137 10.90 6.46 4.64
C LEU A 137 10.46 7.25 3.41
N VAL A 138 9.93 6.59 2.37
CA VAL A 138 9.54 7.26 1.12
C VAL A 138 8.31 6.61 0.50
N LYS A 139 7.46 7.45 -0.07
CA LYS A 139 6.28 7.06 -0.84
C LYS A 139 6.27 7.82 -2.16
N PHE A 140 6.11 7.10 -3.26
CA PHE A 140 6.00 7.65 -4.60
C PHE A 140 4.52 7.77 -4.98
N MET A 141 4.10 8.98 -5.30
CA MET A 141 2.70 9.32 -5.50
C MET A 141 2.33 9.33 -6.99
N PHE A 142 1.40 8.47 -7.34
CA PHE A 142 0.68 8.42 -8.62
C PHE A 142 -0.81 8.19 -8.28
N PRO A 143 -1.58 9.29 -8.04
CA PRO A 143 -2.95 9.20 -7.52
C PRO A 143 -3.85 8.35 -8.41
N ASN A 144 -4.43 7.28 -7.88
CA ASN A 144 -5.24 6.32 -8.62
C ASN A 144 -6.44 5.85 -7.80
N GLN A 145 -7.44 5.29 -8.48
CA GLN A 145 -8.69 4.86 -7.85
C GLN A 145 -8.53 3.69 -6.86
N TRP A 146 -7.43 2.95 -6.90
CA TRP A 146 -7.17 1.80 -6.02
C TRP A 146 -6.36 2.17 -4.78
N ASN A 147 -5.87 3.42 -4.66
CA ASN A 147 -4.97 3.85 -3.59
C ASN A 147 -3.70 2.98 -3.47
N ILE A 148 -3.16 2.55 -4.60
CA ILE A 148 -1.92 1.78 -4.70
C ILE A 148 -0.76 2.74 -4.98
N TYR A 149 0.38 2.49 -4.34
CA TYR A 149 1.57 3.32 -4.45
C TYR A 149 2.84 2.47 -4.38
N LEU A 150 3.93 2.96 -4.92
CA LEU A 150 5.26 2.45 -4.58
C LEU A 150 5.72 3.14 -3.30
N HIS A 151 6.20 2.37 -2.34
CA HIS A 151 6.69 2.90 -1.08
C HIS A 151 7.72 1.98 -0.45
N ASP A 152 8.49 2.52 0.48
CA ASP A 152 9.39 1.75 1.32
C ASP A 152 8.59 0.98 2.40
N THR A 153 9.27 0.12 3.17
CA THR A 153 8.66 -0.66 4.25
C THR A 153 9.69 -1.01 5.31
N PRO A 154 9.33 -1.06 6.60
CA PRO A 154 10.19 -1.60 7.64
C PRO A 154 10.33 -3.13 7.57
N SER A 155 9.42 -3.82 6.87
CA SER A 155 9.40 -5.29 6.75
C SER A 155 10.44 -5.81 5.76
N LYS A 156 11.70 -5.40 5.90
CA LYS A 156 12.80 -5.74 5.00
C LYS A 156 13.00 -7.25 4.76
N PRO A 157 12.80 -8.16 5.75
CA PRO A 157 12.95 -9.60 5.52
C PRO A 157 11.98 -10.18 4.49
N LEU A 158 10.89 -9.47 4.12
CA LEU A 158 9.98 -9.92 3.06
C LEU A 158 10.65 -9.93 1.68
N PHE A 159 11.66 -9.10 1.46
CA PHE A 159 12.41 -9.06 0.20
C PHE A 159 13.30 -10.29 -0.02
N GLU A 160 13.62 -11.03 1.04
CA GLU A 160 14.41 -12.28 0.98
C GLU A 160 13.54 -13.49 0.59
N LYS A 161 12.22 -13.35 0.57
CA LYS A 161 11.31 -14.44 0.21
C LYS A 161 11.29 -14.65 -1.30
N GLU A 162 11.14 -15.90 -1.72
CA GLU A 162 10.96 -16.27 -3.13
C GLU A 162 9.61 -15.76 -3.66
N VAL A 163 8.52 -16.00 -2.92
CA VAL A 163 7.18 -15.44 -3.19
C VAL A 163 6.98 -14.22 -2.34
N ARG A 164 6.73 -13.06 -2.96
CA ARG A 164 6.62 -11.76 -2.29
C ARG A 164 5.22 -11.13 -2.42
N ALA A 165 4.17 -11.94 -2.33
CA ALA A 165 2.78 -11.52 -2.38
C ALA A 165 2.21 -11.37 -0.96
N PHE A 166 2.59 -10.32 -0.23
CA PHE A 166 2.25 -10.10 1.18
C PHE A 166 1.55 -8.76 1.46
N SER A 167 1.53 -7.82 0.50
CA SER A 167 0.90 -6.52 0.69
C SER A 167 -0.63 -6.63 0.70
N HIS A 168 -1.28 -5.67 1.37
CA HIS A 168 -2.74 -5.58 1.49
C HIS A 168 -3.35 -4.82 0.32
#